data_b84eba9ea7699d8da4c1c97657fa51d4
#
_entry.id   b84eba9ea7699d8da4c1c97657fa51d4
#
_cell.length_a   1.000
_cell.length_b   1.000
_cell.length_c   1.000
_cell.angle_alpha   90.00
_cell.angle_beta   90.00
_cell.angle_gamma   90.00
#
_symmetry.space_group_name_H-M   'P 1'
#
loop_
_entity.id
_entity.type
_entity.pdbx_description
1 polymer ?
#
loop_
_entity_poly.entity_id
_entity_poly.type
_entity_poly.pdbx_seq_one_letter_code
_entity_poly.pdbx_strand_id
1 'polypeptide(L)'
;MTRWRFVHAADLHLDTPFTGLARLGSEVPGLLRDASLRAWDNLVEETLRQDAHALLLAGDIYDGPERGLRAQLRLRDGLQRLSEHGVQVFLVRGNHDPVGEGWSAIGAWPERVTEFGAERVESAPIVVDGREAARVHGISYARRDTRDNLARLFPGERGAPVTIGLLHANAGGNPEHAAYAPCSLDDLRGAAIDYWALGHIHARETLIAERPCAVYPGVLQGRSPKPGETGPKGATLVEVDGEGIAETRFLPLDVVRFETRELDVGGIADLAGLRDALADLAEGVAAEAEGRTVIVRATLTGRGAVHAELRHSLNGLLDELREQGGRVWWDKLTVATAAPIDREAIRRRGDFAADFLAEADNVREMDDDALLAELRAWAEPRDRRTRELLPALDAETARAILDDAEAEALDRLEGGE
;
A
#
# COMPACT_ATOMS: atom_id res chain seq x y z
N MET A 1 -8.87 16.08 -30.93
CA MET A 1 -9.76 16.10 -29.74
C MET A 1 -9.09 16.91 -28.65
N THR A 2 -9.85 17.64 -27.84
CA THR A 2 -9.32 18.44 -26.73
C THR A 2 -8.77 17.49 -25.67
N ARG A 3 -7.63 17.82 -25.07
CA ARG A 3 -7.12 17.10 -23.88
C ARG A 3 -8.08 17.36 -22.72
N TRP A 4 -8.40 16.33 -21.99
CA TRP A 4 -9.21 16.41 -20.78
C TRP A 4 -8.68 15.47 -19.70
N ARG A 5 -9.16 15.62 -18.47
CA ARG A 5 -8.61 14.91 -17.30
C ARG A 5 -9.72 14.40 -16.42
N PHE A 6 -9.46 13.32 -15.73
CA PHE A 6 -10.27 12.87 -14.61
C PHE A 6 -9.39 12.35 -13.47
N VAL A 7 -9.95 12.37 -12.27
CA VAL A 7 -9.31 11.79 -11.10
C VAL A 7 -10.02 10.47 -10.77
N HIS A 8 -9.25 9.46 -10.40
CA HIS A 8 -9.74 8.16 -9.96
C HIS A 8 -9.27 7.91 -8.53
N ALA A 9 -10.20 7.74 -7.60
CA ALA A 9 -9.99 7.38 -6.21
C ALA A 9 -10.87 6.18 -5.83
N ALA A 10 -10.49 5.46 -4.78
CA ALA A 10 -11.21 4.32 -4.24
C ALA A 10 -10.96 4.21 -2.73
N ASP A 11 -11.70 3.34 -2.07
CA ASP A 11 -11.42 2.91 -0.70
C ASP A 11 -11.24 4.11 0.25
N LEU A 12 -12.24 5.02 0.25
CA LEU A 12 -12.20 6.24 1.03
C LEU A 12 -12.36 5.96 2.53
N HIS A 13 -13.18 4.98 2.88
CA HIS A 13 -13.45 4.53 4.24
C HIS A 13 -13.64 5.71 5.21
N LEU A 14 -14.54 6.62 4.86
CA LEU A 14 -14.75 7.87 5.59
C LEU A 14 -15.17 7.62 7.03
N ASP A 15 -14.56 8.37 7.95
CA ASP A 15 -14.81 8.35 9.40
C ASP A 15 -14.51 7.01 10.08
N THR A 16 -13.67 6.17 9.45
CA THR A 16 -13.22 4.92 10.05
C THR A 16 -12.33 5.19 11.26
N PRO A 17 -12.63 4.62 12.43
CA PRO A 17 -11.79 4.78 13.59
C PRO A 17 -10.44 4.07 13.40
N PHE A 18 -9.35 4.75 13.71
CA PHE A 18 -8.03 4.13 13.79
C PHE A 18 -7.93 3.29 15.05
N THR A 19 -7.75 1.99 14.92
CA THR A 19 -7.67 1.05 16.04
C THR A 19 -6.22 0.78 16.44
N GLY A 20 -5.97 0.55 17.74
CA GLY A 20 -4.66 0.12 18.25
C GLY A 20 -3.64 1.25 18.48
N LEU A 21 -3.97 2.51 18.22
CA LEU A 21 -3.07 3.66 18.35
C LEU A 21 -3.31 4.50 19.63
N ALA A 22 -4.09 3.99 20.58
CA ALA A 22 -4.40 4.68 21.85
C ALA A 22 -3.17 5.00 22.73
N ARG A 23 -2.01 4.41 22.41
CA ARG A 23 -0.74 4.60 23.13
C ARG A 23 0.09 5.77 22.59
N LEU A 24 -0.30 6.33 21.44
CA LEU A 24 0.37 7.49 20.85
C LEU A 24 -0.23 8.75 21.48
N GLY A 25 0.37 9.35 22.47
CA GLY A 25 0.08 10.64 23.08
C GLY A 25 -1.31 11.28 22.90
N SER A 26 -1.59 12.39 23.52
CA SER A 26 -2.94 13.00 23.49
C SER A 26 -3.33 13.73 22.19
N GLU A 27 -2.36 14.12 21.37
CA GLU A 27 -2.59 14.90 20.13
C GLU A 27 -2.91 14.03 18.91
N VAL A 28 -2.29 12.86 18.81
CA VAL A 28 -2.43 11.93 17.66
C VAL A 28 -3.87 11.41 17.49
N PRO A 29 -4.60 11.02 18.54
CA PRO A 29 -5.97 10.54 18.38
C PRO A 29 -6.92 11.54 17.69
N GLY A 30 -6.73 12.83 17.91
CA GLY A 30 -7.52 13.89 17.26
C GLY A 30 -7.23 13.99 15.77
N LEU A 31 -5.93 13.97 15.39
CA LEU A 31 -5.51 14.02 14.01
C LEU A 31 -5.97 12.79 13.22
N LEU A 32 -5.80 11.60 13.81
CA LEU A 32 -6.21 10.33 13.20
C LEU A 32 -7.71 10.25 12.99
N ARG A 33 -8.52 10.68 13.96
CA ARG A 33 -9.98 10.67 13.87
C ARG A 33 -10.49 11.36 12.62
N ASP A 34 -9.84 12.44 12.21
CA ASP A 34 -10.26 13.27 11.11
C ASP A 34 -9.50 13.00 9.81
N ALA A 35 -8.52 12.11 9.83
CA ALA A 35 -7.58 11.94 8.72
C ALA A 35 -8.28 11.55 7.40
N SER A 36 -9.21 10.58 7.42
CA SER A 36 -9.92 10.16 6.20
C SER A 36 -10.84 11.27 5.67
N LEU A 37 -11.47 12.04 6.55
CA LEU A 37 -12.31 13.18 6.15
C LEU A 37 -11.46 14.33 5.57
N ARG A 38 -10.28 14.58 6.12
CA ARG A 38 -9.35 15.58 5.58
C ARG A 38 -8.71 15.11 4.26
N ALA A 39 -8.43 13.83 4.12
CA ALA A 39 -7.96 13.27 2.86
C ALA A 39 -9.04 13.40 1.76
N TRP A 40 -10.32 13.24 2.11
CA TRP A 40 -11.42 13.56 1.21
C TRP A 40 -11.44 15.04 0.80
N ASP A 41 -11.24 15.97 1.74
CA ASP A 41 -11.15 17.39 1.42
C ASP A 41 -9.98 17.67 0.45
N ASN A 42 -8.82 17.05 0.71
CA ASN A 42 -7.66 17.15 -0.17
C ASN A 42 -7.97 16.61 -1.58
N LEU A 43 -8.73 15.51 -1.68
CA LEU A 43 -9.16 14.95 -2.96
C LEU A 43 -10.06 15.93 -3.73
N VAL A 44 -11.02 16.54 -3.06
CA VAL A 44 -11.90 17.56 -3.65
C VAL A 44 -11.09 18.76 -4.14
N GLU A 45 -10.22 19.30 -3.30
CA GLU A 45 -9.39 20.45 -3.64
C GLU A 45 -8.43 20.16 -4.78
N GLU A 46 -7.78 18.99 -4.73
CA GLU A 46 -6.84 18.59 -5.77
C GLU A 46 -7.54 18.33 -7.10
N THR A 47 -8.74 17.72 -7.09
CA THR A 47 -9.55 17.53 -8.29
C THR A 47 -9.87 18.86 -8.98
N LEU A 48 -10.21 19.88 -8.19
CA LEU A 48 -10.44 21.24 -8.70
C LEU A 48 -9.14 21.90 -9.19
N ARG A 49 -8.05 21.77 -8.44
CA ARG A 49 -6.73 22.33 -8.80
C ARG A 49 -6.15 21.76 -10.10
N GLN A 50 -6.47 20.50 -10.38
CA GLN A 50 -6.05 19.82 -11.61
C GLN A 50 -6.97 20.16 -12.81
N ASP A 51 -7.99 21.01 -12.65
CA ASP A 51 -9.00 21.29 -13.65
C ASP A 51 -9.61 19.98 -14.24
N ALA A 52 -9.86 19.00 -13.36
CA ALA A 52 -10.41 17.72 -13.79
C ALA A 52 -11.88 17.85 -14.16
N HIS A 53 -12.28 17.21 -15.27
CA HIS A 53 -13.65 17.22 -15.78
C HIS A 53 -14.54 16.20 -15.08
N ALA A 54 -13.91 15.16 -14.50
CA ALA A 54 -14.63 14.13 -13.75
C ALA A 54 -13.82 13.59 -12.57
N LEU A 55 -14.55 13.06 -11.59
CA LEU A 55 -14.03 12.25 -10.46
C LEU A 55 -14.72 10.89 -10.49
N LEU A 56 -13.94 9.82 -10.43
CA LEU A 56 -14.42 8.43 -10.34
C LEU A 56 -14.13 7.91 -8.95
N LEU A 57 -15.15 7.36 -8.28
CA LEU A 57 -15.04 6.77 -6.94
C LEU A 57 -15.37 5.27 -7.02
N ALA A 58 -14.35 4.43 -6.94
CA ALA A 58 -14.44 3.00 -7.20
C ALA A 58 -14.76 2.16 -5.94
N GLY A 59 -15.75 2.57 -5.16
CA GLY A 59 -16.32 1.82 -4.04
C GLY A 59 -15.65 2.05 -2.69
N ASP A 60 -16.21 1.42 -1.67
CA ASP A 60 -15.81 1.51 -0.26
C ASP A 60 -15.69 2.97 0.22
N ILE A 61 -16.76 3.75 -0.02
CA ILE A 61 -16.85 5.14 0.42
C ILE A 61 -16.89 5.22 1.95
N TYR A 62 -17.59 4.27 2.58
CA TYR A 62 -17.69 4.12 4.04
C TYR A 62 -17.17 2.75 4.49
N ASP A 63 -16.84 2.61 5.77
CA ASP A 63 -16.26 1.37 6.32
C ASP A 63 -17.32 0.39 6.89
N GLY A 64 -18.56 0.56 6.57
CA GLY A 64 -19.63 -0.33 7.01
C GLY A 64 -21.02 0.28 6.90
N PRO A 65 -22.05 -0.49 7.27
CA PRO A 65 -23.46 -0.05 7.19
C PRO A 65 -23.77 1.06 8.19
N GLU A 66 -23.02 1.17 9.29
CA GLU A 66 -23.16 2.24 10.29
C GLU A 66 -22.43 3.51 9.84
N ARG A 67 -22.94 4.12 8.80
CA ARG A 67 -22.36 5.33 8.19
C ARG A 67 -22.60 6.52 9.13
N GLY A 68 -21.53 7.07 9.71
CA GLY A 68 -21.61 8.24 10.56
C GLY A 68 -22.25 9.45 9.84
N LEU A 69 -23.15 10.19 10.54
CA LEU A 69 -23.76 11.39 9.97
C LEU A 69 -22.70 12.40 9.47
N ARG A 70 -21.62 12.55 10.24
CA ARG A 70 -20.50 13.43 9.92
C ARG A 70 -19.84 13.07 8.58
N ALA A 71 -19.58 11.79 8.35
CA ALA A 71 -19.01 11.29 7.10
C ALA A 71 -19.92 11.58 5.92
N GLN A 72 -21.22 11.31 6.07
CA GLN A 72 -22.20 11.54 5.03
C GLN A 72 -22.34 13.02 4.65
N LEU A 73 -22.40 13.90 5.64
CA LEU A 73 -22.47 15.35 5.39
C LEU A 73 -21.18 15.86 4.72
N ARG A 74 -20.00 15.39 5.16
CA ARG A 74 -18.72 15.79 4.56
C ARG A 74 -18.59 15.32 3.11
N LEU A 75 -19.00 14.08 2.83
CA LEU A 75 -19.07 13.57 1.45
C LEU A 75 -19.97 14.43 0.59
N ARG A 76 -21.22 14.65 1.04
CA ARG A 76 -22.21 15.47 0.31
C ARG A 76 -21.69 16.87 0.01
N ASP A 77 -21.10 17.54 1.01
CA ASP A 77 -20.62 18.91 0.86
C ASP A 77 -19.45 18.99 -0.15
N GLY A 78 -18.54 18.00 -0.15
CA GLY A 78 -17.50 17.91 -1.16
C GLY A 78 -18.05 17.63 -2.57
N LEU A 79 -19.01 16.72 -2.70
CA LEU A 79 -19.68 16.42 -3.98
C LEU A 79 -20.46 17.64 -4.52
N GLN A 80 -21.12 18.38 -3.63
CA GLN A 80 -21.81 19.61 -3.97
C GLN A 80 -20.83 20.65 -4.53
N ARG A 81 -19.69 20.85 -3.85
CA ARG A 81 -18.63 21.76 -4.29
C ARG A 81 -18.07 21.39 -5.67
N LEU A 82 -17.82 20.09 -5.93
CA LEU A 82 -17.38 19.62 -7.23
C LEU A 82 -18.44 19.88 -8.32
N SER A 83 -19.71 19.57 -8.03
CA SER A 83 -20.84 19.81 -8.95
C SER A 83 -20.99 21.28 -9.31
N GLU A 84 -20.88 22.18 -8.36
CA GLU A 84 -20.94 23.65 -8.56
C GLU A 84 -19.81 24.18 -9.45
N HIS A 85 -18.64 23.51 -9.44
CA HIS A 85 -17.50 23.82 -10.31
C HIS A 85 -17.52 23.06 -11.65
N GLY A 86 -18.61 22.34 -11.95
CA GLY A 86 -18.77 21.67 -13.23
C GLY A 86 -18.16 20.27 -13.33
N VAL A 87 -17.55 19.77 -12.24
CA VAL A 87 -16.97 18.42 -12.21
C VAL A 87 -18.08 17.37 -12.14
N GLN A 88 -18.03 16.39 -13.04
CA GLN A 88 -18.94 15.25 -13.06
C GLN A 88 -18.41 14.14 -12.16
N VAL A 89 -19.21 13.61 -11.25
CA VAL A 89 -18.78 12.57 -10.34
C VAL A 89 -19.55 11.28 -10.63
N PHE A 90 -18.81 10.18 -10.73
CA PHE A 90 -19.37 8.84 -10.93
C PHE A 90 -18.89 7.96 -9.79
N LEU A 91 -19.81 7.24 -9.15
CA LEU A 91 -19.48 6.37 -8.03
C LEU A 91 -20.18 5.02 -8.11
N VAL A 92 -19.48 4.01 -7.60
CA VAL A 92 -20.02 2.69 -7.28
C VAL A 92 -19.84 2.41 -5.80
N ARG A 93 -20.59 1.44 -5.27
CA ARG A 93 -20.45 0.92 -3.90
C ARG A 93 -19.63 -0.36 -3.91
N GLY A 94 -18.86 -0.57 -2.83
CA GLY A 94 -18.07 -1.77 -2.64
C GLY A 94 -18.66 -2.72 -1.60
N ASN A 95 -17.78 -3.58 -1.04
CA ASN A 95 -18.20 -4.59 -0.07
C ASN A 95 -18.41 -4.02 1.35
N HIS A 96 -17.83 -2.88 1.69
CA HIS A 96 -18.06 -2.24 2.98
C HIS A 96 -19.35 -1.41 3.01
N ASP A 97 -19.82 -0.92 1.87
CA ASP A 97 -20.97 -0.03 1.80
C ASP A 97 -21.97 -0.38 0.67
N PRO A 98 -22.39 -1.67 0.53
CA PRO A 98 -23.22 -2.09 -0.58
C PRO A 98 -24.55 -1.32 -0.67
N VAL A 99 -25.14 -1.30 -1.89
CA VAL A 99 -26.43 -0.67 -2.13
C VAL A 99 -27.52 -1.43 -1.35
N GLY A 100 -28.37 -0.73 -0.62
CA GLY A 100 -29.46 -1.37 0.15
C GLY A 100 -29.08 -1.75 1.58
N GLU A 101 -27.85 -1.62 1.99
CA GLU A 101 -27.44 -1.76 3.37
C GLU A 101 -27.13 -0.40 4.01
N GLY A 102 -27.47 -0.28 5.32
CA GLY A 102 -27.27 0.95 6.09
C GLY A 102 -28.31 2.04 5.79
N TRP A 103 -28.19 3.16 6.51
CA TRP A 103 -29.07 4.31 6.35
C TRP A 103 -28.34 5.45 5.62
N SER A 104 -29.08 6.34 4.96
CA SER A 104 -28.54 7.51 4.29
C SER A 104 -29.21 8.79 4.79
N ALA A 105 -28.39 9.77 5.21
CA ALA A 105 -28.82 11.13 5.47
C ALA A 105 -28.90 11.96 4.18
N ILE A 106 -28.39 11.44 3.06
CA ILE A 106 -28.36 12.10 1.77
C ILE A 106 -29.63 11.71 1.02
N GLY A 107 -30.58 12.64 0.92
CA GLY A 107 -31.85 12.40 0.24
C GLY A 107 -31.76 12.39 -1.27
N ALA A 108 -30.84 13.17 -1.85
CA ALA A 108 -30.54 13.22 -3.27
C ALA A 108 -29.10 13.67 -3.49
N TRP A 109 -28.47 13.13 -4.51
CA TRP A 109 -27.15 13.57 -4.96
C TRP A 109 -27.22 14.93 -5.65
N PRO A 110 -26.13 15.72 -5.63
CA PRO A 110 -25.97 16.91 -6.47
C PRO A 110 -26.17 16.59 -7.96
N GLU A 111 -26.54 17.58 -8.76
CA GLU A 111 -26.94 17.43 -10.17
C GLU A 111 -25.94 16.65 -11.04
N ARG A 112 -24.62 16.83 -10.78
CA ARG A 112 -23.56 16.22 -11.59
C ARG A 112 -22.99 14.93 -10.98
N VAL A 113 -23.69 14.34 -10.03
CA VAL A 113 -23.26 13.09 -9.36
C VAL A 113 -24.14 11.95 -9.83
N THR A 114 -23.51 10.91 -10.36
CA THR A 114 -24.14 9.66 -10.78
C THR A 114 -23.67 8.53 -9.90
N GLU A 115 -24.57 7.92 -9.14
CA GLU A 115 -24.35 6.66 -8.43
C GLU A 115 -24.92 5.53 -9.26
N PHE A 116 -24.08 4.55 -9.64
CA PHE A 116 -24.51 3.38 -10.39
C PHE A 116 -25.16 2.34 -9.47
N GLY A 117 -26.25 1.76 -9.94
CA GLY A 117 -26.98 0.71 -9.22
C GLY A 117 -26.27 -0.64 -9.19
N ALA A 118 -26.90 -1.62 -8.55
CA ALA A 118 -26.34 -2.94 -8.32
C ALA A 118 -27.00 -4.06 -9.15
N GLU A 119 -28.07 -3.79 -9.92
CA GLU A 119 -28.79 -4.82 -10.65
C GLU A 119 -28.16 -5.18 -12.00
N ARG A 120 -27.53 -4.20 -12.64
CA ARG A 120 -26.89 -4.34 -13.95
C ARG A 120 -25.81 -3.28 -14.11
N VAL A 121 -24.93 -3.46 -15.09
CA VAL A 121 -24.01 -2.39 -15.52
C VAL A 121 -24.85 -1.27 -16.12
N GLU A 122 -24.70 -0.09 -15.54
CA GLU A 122 -25.29 1.16 -16.04
C GLU A 122 -24.22 2.01 -16.72
N SER A 123 -24.63 3.02 -17.48
CA SER A 123 -23.68 3.90 -18.15
C SER A 123 -24.10 5.34 -18.14
N ALA A 124 -23.12 6.25 -18.06
CA ALA A 124 -23.35 7.69 -18.15
C ALA A 124 -22.19 8.37 -18.90
N PRO A 125 -22.46 9.45 -19.68
CA PRO A 125 -21.43 10.15 -20.44
C PRO A 125 -20.59 11.08 -19.56
N ILE A 126 -19.30 11.20 -19.85
CA ILE A 126 -18.49 12.36 -19.48
C ILE A 126 -18.59 13.37 -20.63
N VAL A 127 -19.10 14.56 -20.32
CA VAL A 127 -19.29 15.63 -21.28
C VAL A 127 -18.21 16.69 -21.09
N VAL A 128 -17.46 16.98 -22.16
CA VAL A 128 -16.43 18.02 -22.20
C VAL A 128 -16.75 18.94 -23.37
N ASP A 129 -16.81 20.24 -23.16
CA ASP A 129 -17.16 21.25 -24.19
C ASP A 129 -18.49 20.93 -24.91
N GLY A 130 -19.49 20.42 -24.17
CA GLY A 130 -20.82 20.09 -24.69
C GLY A 130 -20.88 18.82 -25.55
N ARG A 131 -19.81 18.02 -25.59
CA ARG A 131 -19.73 16.76 -26.35
C ARG A 131 -19.40 15.60 -25.44
N GLU A 132 -19.93 14.43 -25.76
CA GLU A 132 -19.51 13.19 -25.08
C GLU A 132 -18.05 12.89 -25.43
N ALA A 133 -17.18 12.99 -24.40
CA ALA A 133 -15.75 12.71 -24.51
C ALA A 133 -15.42 11.27 -24.10
N ALA A 134 -16.19 10.73 -23.15
CA ALA A 134 -16.07 9.34 -22.70
C ALA A 134 -17.40 8.83 -22.17
N ARG A 135 -17.50 7.52 -21.98
CA ARG A 135 -18.61 6.85 -21.29
C ARG A 135 -18.11 6.01 -20.13
N VAL A 136 -18.67 6.28 -18.96
CA VAL A 136 -18.40 5.49 -17.77
C VAL A 136 -19.47 4.39 -17.67
N HIS A 137 -19.01 3.15 -17.53
CA HIS A 137 -19.85 2.00 -17.19
C HIS A 137 -19.54 1.61 -15.76
N GLY A 138 -20.55 1.41 -14.93
CA GLY A 138 -20.36 1.09 -13.52
C GLY A 138 -21.41 0.11 -13.00
N ILE A 139 -21.03 -0.64 -11.98
CA ILE A 139 -21.93 -1.50 -11.22
C ILE A 139 -21.48 -1.52 -9.76
N SER A 140 -22.43 -1.30 -8.85
CA SER A 140 -22.24 -1.38 -7.41
C SER A 140 -22.44 -2.79 -6.89
N TYR A 141 -21.99 -3.06 -5.68
CA TYR A 141 -22.37 -4.27 -4.96
C TYR A 141 -23.78 -4.17 -4.41
N ALA A 142 -24.57 -5.24 -4.65
CA ALA A 142 -25.89 -5.39 -4.03
C ALA A 142 -25.80 -5.80 -2.55
N ARG A 143 -24.75 -6.53 -2.19
CA ARG A 143 -24.50 -7.07 -0.85
C ARG A 143 -23.00 -7.25 -0.63
N ARG A 144 -22.60 -7.27 0.64
CA ARG A 144 -21.20 -7.37 1.05
C ARG A 144 -20.48 -8.58 0.43
N ASP A 145 -21.09 -9.74 0.46
CA ASP A 145 -20.50 -11.00 -0.03
C ASP A 145 -20.83 -11.23 -1.52
N THR A 146 -20.42 -10.32 -2.39
CA THR A 146 -20.55 -10.46 -3.84
C THR A 146 -19.42 -11.34 -4.37
N ARG A 147 -19.75 -12.54 -4.89
CA ARG A 147 -18.81 -13.54 -5.42
C ARG A 147 -18.84 -13.67 -6.93
N ASP A 148 -19.82 -13.07 -7.56
CA ASP A 148 -19.98 -13.10 -9.01
C ASP A 148 -18.88 -12.28 -9.70
N ASN A 149 -18.43 -12.73 -10.87
CA ASN A 149 -17.51 -11.99 -11.71
C ASN A 149 -18.25 -10.86 -12.43
N LEU A 150 -18.28 -9.70 -11.81
CA LEU A 150 -18.98 -8.53 -12.34
C LEU A 150 -18.32 -7.96 -13.60
N ALA A 151 -17.01 -8.16 -13.80
CA ALA A 151 -16.30 -7.65 -14.97
C ALA A 151 -16.87 -8.21 -16.29
N ARG A 152 -17.41 -9.42 -16.29
CA ARG A 152 -18.04 -10.05 -17.46
C ARG A 152 -19.36 -9.44 -17.89
N LEU A 153 -19.95 -8.59 -17.06
CA LEU A 153 -21.19 -7.90 -17.36
C LEU A 153 -20.97 -6.61 -18.15
N PHE A 154 -19.71 -6.16 -18.26
CA PHE A 154 -19.36 -4.93 -18.96
C PHE A 154 -19.47 -5.12 -20.50
N PRO A 155 -19.69 -4.04 -21.26
CA PRO A 155 -19.96 -4.14 -22.69
C PRO A 155 -18.78 -4.73 -23.46
N GLY A 156 -19.10 -5.57 -24.45
CA GLY A 156 -18.14 -6.13 -25.40
C GLY A 156 -17.90 -5.24 -26.63
N GLU A 157 -18.68 -4.15 -26.80
CA GLU A 157 -18.56 -3.23 -27.94
C GLU A 157 -18.40 -1.79 -27.45
N ARG A 158 -17.62 -1.01 -28.18
CA ARG A 158 -17.35 0.39 -27.86
C ARG A 158 -18.48 1.28 -28.39
N GLY A 159 -18.96 2.16 -27.54
CA GLY A 159 -20.03 3.10 -27.87
C GLY A 159 -19.66 4.58 -27.70
N ALA A 160 -18.41 4.89 -27.37
CA ALA A 160 -17.92 6.24 -27.10
C ALA A 160 -16.44 6.40 -27.51
N PRO A 161 -15.92 7.62 -27.62
CA PRO A 161 -14.50 7.86 -27.92
C PRO A 161 -13.54 7.19 -26.94
N VAL A 162 -13.85 7.25 -25.64
CA VAL A 162 -13.16 6.56 -24.56
C VAL A 162 -14.19 5.84 -23.69
N THR A 163 -13.92 4.61 -23.33
CA THR A 163 -14.80 3.78 -22.50
C THR A 163 -14.13 3.46 -21.17
N ILE A 164 -14.78 3.79 -20.06
CA ILE A 164 -14.25 3.61 -18.71
C ILE A 164 -15.10 2.60 -17.96
N GLY A 165 -14.48 1.60 -17.38
CA GLY A 165 -15.10 0.66 -16.44
C GLY A 165 -14.84 1.08 -15.02
N LEU A 166 -15.88 1.33 -14.22
CA LEU A 166 -15.81 1.66 -12.82
C LEU A 166 -16.29 0.46 -11.99
N LEU A 167 -15.37 -0.19 -11.28
CA LEU A 167 -15.65 -1.47 -10.64
C LEU A 167 -14.84 -1.65 -9.34
N HIS A 168 -15.52 -2.11 -8.30
CA HIS A 168 -14.88 -2.56 -7.07
C HIS A 168 -14.70 -4.08 -7.14
N ALA A 169 -13.46 -4.61 -7.22
CA ALA A 169 -13.23 -6.04 -7.48
C ALA A 169 -11.83 -6.50 -7.09
N ASN A 170 -11.68 -7.79 -6.74
CA ASN A 170 -10.39 -8.45 -6.65
C ASN A 170 -9.98 -8.96 -8.05
N ALA A 171 -9.31 -8.11 -8.82
CA ALA A 171 -8.81 -8.42 -10.15
C ALA A 171 -7.41 -9.05 -10.08
N GLY A 172 -7.17 -10.10 -10.85
CA GLY A 172 -5.89 -10.82 -10.86
C GLY A 172 -5.70 -11.80 -9.70
N GLY A 173 -6.65 -11.87 -8.74
CA GLY A 173 -6.64 -12.87 -7.67
C GLY A 173 -5.63 -12.58 -6.56
N ASN A 174 -5.55 -11.33 -6.09
CA ASN A 174 -4.69 -10.97 -4.96
C ASN A 174 -5.05 -11.80 -3.70
N PRO A 175 -4.14 -12.68 -3.21
CA PRO A 175 -4.44 -13.59 -2.10
C PRO A 175 -4.49 -12.90 -0.72
N GLU A 176 -3.96 -11.69 -0.60
CA GLU A 176 -3.97 -10.92 0.65
C GLU A 176 -5.34 -10.27 0.92
N HIS A 177 -6.22 -10.25 -0.09
CA HIS A 177 -7.55 -9.70 -0.01
C HIS A 177 -8.63 -10.76 -0.25
N ALA A 178 -9.80 -10.56 0.39
CA ALA A 178 -10.92 -11.44 0.17
C ALA A 178 -11.37 -11.42 -1.31
N ALA A 179 -11.75 -12.57 -1.84
CA ALA A 179 -12.14 -12.72 -3.24
C ALA A 179 -13.56 -12.16 -3.48
N TYR A 180 -13.73 -10.85 -3.35
CA TYR A 180 -14.96 -10.16 -3.69
C TYR A 180 -14.96 -9.76 -5.16
N ALA A 181 -16.09 -10.00 -5.85
CA ALA A 181 -16.25 -9.83 -7.30
C ALA A 181 -14.98 -10.24 -8.09
N PRO A 182 -14.47 -11.48 -7.89
CA PRO A 182 -13.20 -11.91 -8.45
C PRO A 182 -13.25 -11.91 -9.98
N CYS A 183 -12.23 -11.36 -10.62
CA CYS A 183 -12.06 -11.42 -12.06
C CYS A 183 -10.60 -11.64 -12.43
N SER A 184 -10.37 -12.25 -13.59
CA SER A 184 -9.03 -12.41 -14.15
C SER A 184 -8.60 -11.16 -14.95
N LEU A 185 -7.32 -11.01 -15.21
CA LEU A 185 -6.83 -9.97 -16.12
C LEU A 185 -7.38 -10.15 -17.54
N ASP A 186 -7.65 -11.39 -17.95
CA ASP A 186 -8.25 -11.69 -19.26
C ASP A 186 -9.72 -11.28 -19.34
N ASP A 187 -10.47 -11.33 -18.22
CA ASP A 187 -11.82 -10.77 -18.18
C ASP A 187 -11.79 -9.25 -18.40
N LEU A 188 -10.80 -8.55 -17.82
CA LEU A 188 -10.62 -7.12 -18.04
C LEU A 188 -10.23 -6.80 -19.50
N ARG A 189 -9.33 -7.58 -20.10
CA ARG A 189 -8.90 -7.41 -21.50
C ARG A 189 -10.00 -7.74 -22.50
N GLY A 190 -10.90 -8.65 -22.13
CA GLY A 190 -11.99 -9.10 -23.00
C GLY A 190 -13.15 -8.12 -23.14
N ALA A 191 -13.27 -7.14 -22.24
CA ALA A 191 -14.28 -6.08 -22.32
C ALA A 191 -13.83 -4.92 -23.23
N ALA A 192 -14.80 -4.21 -23.80
CA ALA A 192 -14.53 -3.04 -24.66
C ALA A 192 -14.27 -1.78 -23.83
N ILE A 193 -13.38 -1.87 -22.87
CA ILE A 193 -12.98 -0.80 -21.94
C ILE A 193 -11.58 -0.30 -22.28
N ASP A 194 -11.34 0.98 -22.17
CA ASP A 194 -10.03 1.61 -22.38
C ASP A 194 -9.29 1.84 -21.05
N TYR A 195 -10.06 2.14 -19.99
CA TYR A 195 -9.54 2.36 -18.64
C TYR A 195 -10.42 1.70 -17.59
N TRP A 196 -9.85 0.83 -16.77
CA TRP A 196 -10.50 0.26 -15.62
C TRP A 196 -10.15 1.06 -14.36
N ALA A 197 -11.13 1.75 -13.82
CA ALA A 197 -11.07 2.38 -12.51
C ALA A 197 -11.48 1.35 -11.45
N LEU A 198 -10.47 0.73 -10.82
CA LEU A 198 -10.66 -0.36 -9.86
C LEU A 198 -10.57 0.13 -8.41
N GLY A 199 -11.33 -0.46 -7.50
CA GLY A 199 -11.20 -0.36 -6.05
C GLY A 199 -11.13 -1.73 -5.40
N HIS A 200 -10.94 -1.80 -4.08
CA HIS A 200 -10.81 -2.97 -3.22
C HIS A 200 -9.39 -3.23 -2.73
N ILE A 201 -8.38 -3.00 -3.54
CA ILE A 201 -6.98 -3.22 -3.15
C ILE A 201 -6.40 -1.90 -2.62
N HIS A 202 -5.99 -1.89 -1.34
CA HIS A 202 -5.51 -0.69 -0.65
C HIS A 202 -4.10 -0.26 -1.11
N ALA A 203 -3.32 -1.20 -1.67
CA ALA A 203 -2.06 -0.87 -2.32
C ALA A 203 -2.32 -0.23 -3.70
N ARG A 204 -1.59 0.86 -4.02
CA ARG A 204 -1.60 1.41 -5.38
C ARG A 204 -0.91 0.44 -6.33
N GLU A 205 -1.59 0.08 -7.43
CA GLU A 205 -1.04 -0.85 -8.41
C GLU A 205 -1.58 -0.55 -9.82
N THR A 206 -0.72 -0.67 -10.81
CA THR A 206 -1.11 -0.69 -12.22
C THR A 206 -1.07 -2.13 -12.70
N LEU A 207 -2.23 -2.79 -12.75
CA LEU A 207 -2.34 -4.20 -13.16
C LEU A 207 -2.05 -4.41 -14.65
N ILE A 208 -2.49 -3.46 -15.47
CA ILE A 208 -2.29 -3.46 -16.92
C ILE A 208 -1.90 -2.03 -17.29
N ALA A 209 -0.68 -1.85 -17.78
CA ALA A 209 -0.16 -0.54 -18.16
C ALA A 209 -0.58 -0.11 -19.57
N GLU A 210 -0.89 -1.07 -20.43
CA GLU A 210 -1.28 -0.87 -21.82
C GLU A 210 -2.81 -0.80 -21.95
N ARG A 211 -3.34 -0.89 -23.13
CA ARG A 211 -4.79 -0.87 -23.39
C ARG A 211 -5.41 -2.26 -23.28
N PRO A 212 -6.43 -2.46 -22.43
CA PRO A 212 -6.99 -1.49 -21.47
C PRO A 212 -6.01 -1.18 -20.36
N CYS A 213 -5.92 0.08 -19.95
CA CYS A 213 -5.20 0.42 -18.72
C CYS A 213 -6.06 0.05 -17.51
N ALA A 214 -5.50 -0.67 -16.53
CA ALA A 214 -6.22 -1.08 -15.34
C ALA A 214 -5.44 -0.70 -14.08
N VAL A 215 -6.05 0.11 -13.21
CA VAL A 215 -5.38 0.74 -12.07
C VAL A 215 -6.19 0.57 -10.79
N TYR A 216 -5.52 0.21 -9.72
CA TYR A 216 -5.92 0.47 -8.34
C TYR A 216 -5.24 1.76 -7.86
N PRO A 217 -5.95 2.82 -7.48
CA PRO A 217 -5.34 4.02 -6.91
C PRO A 217 -4.80 3.76 -5.52
N GLY A 218 -5.27 2.70 -4.85
CA GLY A 218 -5.08 2.40 -3.44
C GLY A 218 -6.06 3.14 -2.54
N VAL A 219 -5.95 2.91 -1.25
CA VAL A 219 -6.74 3.60 -0.23
C VAL A 219 -6.40 5.09 -0.22
N LEU A 220 -7.39 5.94 0.01
CA LEU A 220 -7.19 7.40 0.04
C LEU A 220 -6.36 7.85 1.25
N GLN A 221 -6.54 7.21 2.40
CA GLN A 221 -5.83 7.43 3.66
C GLN A 221 -5.46 6.10 4.29
N GLY A 222 -4.17 5.82 4.46
CA GLY A 222 -3.70 4.67 5.23
C GLY A 222 -4.21 4.72 6.67
N ARG A 223 -4.63 3.57 7.20
CA ARG A 223 -5.27 3.47 8.54
C ARG A 223 -4.47 2.61 9.50
N SER A 224 -3.49 1.91 9.00
CA SER A 224 -2.67 1.01 9.78
C SER A 224 -1.28 0.82 9.15
N PRO A 225 -0.28 0.32 9.89
CA PRO A 225 1.03 0.00 9.33
C PRO A 225 1.08 -1.38 8.65
N LYS A 226 -0.04 -1.89 8.15
CA LYS A 226 -0.10 -3.13 7.36
C LYS A 226 0.45 -2.90 5.96
N PRO A 227 1.01 -3.94 5.31
CA PRO A 227 1.32 -3.88 3.89
C PRO A 227 0.11 -3.35 3.10
N GLY A 228 0.37 -2.57 2.05
CA GLY A 228 -0.69 -1.92 1.28
C GLY A 228 -1.24 -0.62 1.86
N GLU A 229 -1.11 -0.37 3.18
CA GLU A 229 -1.55 0.88 3.82
C GLU A 229 -0.39 1.81 4.24
N THR A 230 0.85 1.39 4.08
CA THR A 230 2.05 2.19 4.33
C THR A 230 2.47 3.00 3.11
N GLY A 231 3.30 4.01 3.31
CA GLY A 231 3.77 4.93 2.27
C GLY A 231 2.70 5.94 1.82
N PRO A 232 2.96 6.68 0.74
CA PRO A 232 2.03 7.67 0.20
C PRO A 232 0.70 7.05 -0.23
N LYS A 233 -0.41 7.71 0.14
CA LYS A 233 -1.78 7.31 -0.22
C LYS A 233 -2.50 8.45 -0.93
N GLY A 234 -3.48 8.12 -1.80
CA GLY A 234 -4.15 9.18 -2.56
C GLY A 234 -4.97 8.68 -3.73
N ALA A 235 -4.84 9.35 -4.87
CA ALA A 235 -5.63 9.12 -6.07
C ALA A 235 -4.76 9.07 -7.32
N THR A 236 -5.34 8.70 -8.45
CA THR A 236 -4.69 8.72 -9.76
C THR A 236 -5.32 9.81 -10.62
N LEU A 237 -4.52 10.75 -11.12
CA LEU A 237 -4.92 11.65 -12.21
C LEU A 237 -4.69 10.94 -13.54
N VAL A 238 -5.68 11.00 -14.41
CA VAL A 238 -5.64 10.41 -15.75
C VAL A 238 -5.81 11.52 -16.78
N GLU A 239 -4.87 11.64 -17.68
CA GLU A 239 -4.95 12.52 -18.85
C GLU A 239 -5.39 11.73 -20.07
N VAL A 240 -6.33 12.30 -20.82
CA VAL A 240 -6.91 11.70 -22.03
C VAL A 240 -6.71 12.65 -23.20
N ASP A 241 -6.30 12.11 -24.33
CA ASP A 241 -6.14 12.86 -25.58
C ASP A 241 -6.92 12.22 -26.74
N GLY A 242 -6.62 12.62 -27.97
CA GLY A 242 -7.30 12.10 -29.16
C GLY A 242 -7.04 10.63 -29.45
N GLU A 243 -6.05 10.00 -28.82
CA GLU A 243 -5.65 8.60 -29.02
C GLU A 243 -6.12 7.69 -27.88
N GLY A 244 -6.57 8.27 -26.75
CA GLY A 244 -7.06 7.54 -25.57
C GLY A 244 -6.41 7.99 -24.28
N ILE A 245 -6.06 7.02 -23.39
CA ILE A 245 -5.37 7.31 -22.14
C ILE A 245 -3.92 7.68 -22.46
N ALA A 246 -3.55 8.93 -22.22
CA ALA A 246 -2.22 9.44 -22.53
C ALA A 246 -1.24 9.26 -21.36
N GLU A 247 -1.69 9.54 -20.12
CA GLU A 247 -0.84 9.50 -18.93
C GLU A 247 -1.65 9.20 -17.68
N THR A 248 -1.02 8.50 -16.74
CA THR A 248 -1.53 8.33 -15.38
C THR A 248 -0.50 8.83 -14.37
N ARG A 249 -0.91 9.70 -13.44
CA ARG A 249 -0.04 10.28 -12.43
C ARG A 249 -0.65 10.13 -11.04
N PHE A 250 0.18 9.75 -10.06
CA PHE A 250 -0.25 9.65 -8.67
C PHE A 250 -0.36 11.04 -8.01
N LEU A 251 -1.40 11.20 -7.20
CA LEU A 251 -1.66 12.38 -6.38
C LEU A 251 -1.62 11.97 -4.92
N PRO A 252 -0.56 12.30 -4.15
CA PRO A 252 -0.50 12.00 -2.71
C PRO A 252 -1.45 12.95 -1.95
N LEU A 253 -2.48 12.38 -1.29
CA LEU A 253 -3.57 13.13 -0.65
C LEU A 253 -3.73 12.78 0.83
N ASP A 254 -2.98 11.82 1.33
CA ASP A 254 -2.95 11.38 2.70
C ASP A 254 -2.58 12.53 3.66
N VAL A 255 -3.12 12.49 4.86
CA VAL A 255 -2.87 13.46 5.94
C VAL A 255 -1.88 12.90 6.95
N VAL A 256 -2.01 11.61 7.21
CA VAL A 256 -1.15 10.84 8.08
C VAL A 256 -0.57 9.69 7.27
N ARG A 257 0.75 9.53 7.34
CA ARG A 257 1.46 8.47 6.65
C ARG A 257 1.94 7.43 7.63
N PHE A 258 1.70 6.16 7.33
CA PHE A 258 2.29 5.04 8.05
C PHE A 258 3.55 4.59 7.35
N GLU A 259 4.63 4.40 8.12
CA GLU A 259 5.90 3.94 7.59
C GLU A 259 6.44 2.77 8.39
N THR A 260 6.99 1.80 7.69
CA THR A 260 7.76 0.71 8.29
C THR A 260 9.18 0.82 7.80
N ARG A 261 10.15 0.83 8.73
CA ARG A 261 11.57 0.98 8.42
C ARG A 261 12.38 -0.10 9.12
N GLU A 262 13.51 -0.44 8.54
CA GLU A 262 14.53 -1.25 9.16
C GLU A 262 15.74 -0.38 9.48
N LEU A 263 16.39 -0.63 10.62
CA LEU A 263 17.60 0.01 11.05
C LEU A 263 18.62 -1.04 11.44
N ASP A 264 19.68 -1.15 10.66
CA ASP A 264 20.80 -2.03 10.99
C ASP A 264 21.63 -1.42 12.13
N VAL A 265 21.82 -2.21 13.20
CA VAL A 265 22.64 -1.82 14.37
C VAL A 265 24.11 -2.24 14.24
N GLY A 266 24.57 -2.78 13.13
CA GLY A 266 25.91 -3.35 12.88
C GLY A 266 27.00 -2.33 13.05
N GLY A 267 26.96 -1.16 13.21
CA GLY A 267 27.99 -0.16 13.49
C GLY A 267 27.76 0.62 14.78
N ILE A 268 26.67 0.30 15.50
CA ILE A 268 26.23 1.06 16.69
C ILE A 268 26.83 0.48 17.94
N ALA A 269 27.63 1.31 18.63
CA ALA A 269 28.40 0.88 19.79
C ALA A 269 27.55 0.78 21.07
N ASP A 270 26.60 1.69 21.26
CA ASP A 270 25.84 1.85 22.49
C ASP A 270 24.43 2.49 22.23
N LEU A 271 23.66 2.67 23.31
CA LEU A 271 22.35 3.30 23.25
C LEU A 271 22.38 4.78 22.80
N ALA A 272 23.47 5.49 23.02
CA ALA A 272 23.59 6.88 22.57
C ALA A 272 23.66 6.93 21.04
N GLY A 273 24.54 6.12 20.45
CA GLY A 273 24.61 5.97 18.99
C GLY A 273 23.31 5.45 18.38
N LEU A 274 22.57 4.59 19.09
CA LEU A 274 21.25 4.15 18.61
C LEU A 274 20.23 5.29 18.62
N ARG A 275 20.23 6.17 19.63
CA ARG A 275 19.37 7.35 19.66
C ARG A 275 19.64 8.27 18.50
N ASP A 276 20.92 8.51 18.20
CA ASP A 276 21.33 9.35 17.06
C ASP A 276 20.85 8.73 15.75
N ALA A 277 21.05 7.43 15.54
CA ALA A 277 20.60 6.74 14.33
C ALA A 277 19.05 6.73 14.16
N LEU A 278 18.29 6.61 15.27
CA LEU A 278 16.83 6.73 15.24
C LEU A 278 16.37 8.16 14.99
N ALA A 279 17.10 9.17 15.45
CA ALA A 279 16.84 10.58 15.13
C ALA A 279 17.07 10.86 13.64
N ASP A 280 18.16 10.39 13.07
CA ASP A 280 18.46 10.50 11.63
C ASP A 280 17.38 9.80 10.79
N LEU A 281 16.93 8.60 11.21
CA LEU A 281 15.84 7.90 10.55
C LEU A 281 14.53 8.70 10.61
N ALA A 282 14.22 9.32 11.74
CA ALA A 282 13.04 10.16 11.89
C ALA A 282 13.11 11.42 11.01
N GLU A 283 14.27 12.05 10.90
CA GLU A 283 14.48 13.21 10.01
C GLU A 283 14.31 12.82 8.54
N GLY A 284 14.87 11.68 8.11
CA GLY A 284 14.71 11.15 6.76
C GLY A 284 13.25 10.89 6.41
N VAL A 285 12.54 10.20 7.29
CA VAL A 285 11.11 9.90 7.09
C VAL A 285 10.26 11.18 7.08
N ALA A 286 10.57 12.15 7.94
CA ALA A 286 9.88 13.45 7.95
C ALA A 286 10.08 14.24 6.66
N ALA A 287 11.29 14.20 6.08
CA ALA A 287 11.60 14.84 4.81
C ALA A 287 10.82 14.20 3.65
N GLU A 288 10.79 12.87 3.58
CA GLU A 288 10.03 12.11 2.57
C GLU A 288 8.50 12.35 2.66
N ALA A 289 8.01 12.69 3.85
CA ALA A 289 6.59 12.89 4.09
C ALA A 289 6.04 14.25 3.64
N GLU A 290 6.89 15.14 3.13
CA GLU A 290 6.49 16.45 2.57
C GLU A 290 5.60 17.28 3.52
N GLY A 291 5.93 17.26 4.81
CA GLY A 291 5.21 18.01 5.84
C GLY A 291 4.03 17.30 6.49
N ARG A 292 3.73 16.07 6.10
CA ARG A 292 2.70 15.23 6.74
C ARG A 292 3.16 14.71 8.08
N THR A 293 2.21 14.35 8.93
CA THR A 293 2.49 13.56 10.14
C THR A 293 2.78 12.12 9.75
N VAL A 294 3.81 11.54 10.35
CA VAL A 294 4.21 10.15 10.09
C VAL A 294 4.11 9.32 11.35
N ILE A 295 3.56 8.12 11.21
CA ILE A 295 3.55 7.10 12.26
C ILE A 295 4.51 5.99 11.83
N VAL A 296 5.58 5.82 12.59
CA VAL A 296 6.69 4.92 12.25
C VAL A 296 6.67 3.66 13.11
N ARG A 297 6.85 2.52 12.46
CA ARG A 297 7.33 1.27 13.05
C ARG A 297 8.74 1.00 12.57
N ALA A 298 9.67 0.73 13.48
CA ALA A 298 11.00 0.32 13.10
C ALA A 298 11.34 -1.05 13.62
N THR A 299 12.05 -1.82 12.79
CA THR A 299 12.68 -3.08 13.18
C THR A 299 14.17 -2.85 13.23
N LEU A 300 14.76 -3.05 14.41
CA LEU A 300 16.21 -3.02 14.61
C LEU A 300 16.75 -4.37 14.18
N THR A 301 17.65 -4.39 13.19
CA THR A 301 18.21 -5.60 12.58
C THR A 301 19.72 -5.64 12.72
N GLY A 302 20.34 -6.72 12.29
CA GLY A 302 21.80 -6.86 12.27
C GLY A 302 22.43 -7.28 13.60
N ARG A 303 23.76 -7.25 13.63
CA ARG A 303 24.57 -7.65 14.78
C ARG A 303 25.36 -6.46 15.32
N GLY A 304 25.14 -6.11 16.57
CA GLY A 304 25.79 -4.95 17.19
C GLY A 304 25.98 -5.07 18.69
N ALA A 305 26.95 -4.31 19.21
CA ALA A 305 27.25 -4.28 20.64
C ALA A 305 26.04 -3.86 21.50
N VAL A 306 25.16 -3.02 20.91
CA VAL A 306 23.95 -2.52 21.57
C VAL A 306 22.88 -3.62 21.82
N HIS A 307 23.01 -4.82 21.22
CA HIS A 307 22.03 -5.90 21.35
C HIS A 307 21.71 -6.26 22.84
N ALA A 308 22.72 -6.39 23.66
CA ALA A 308 22.54 -6.77 25.07
C ALA A 308 21.75 -5.71 25.86
N GLU A 309 21.99 -4.44 25.57
CA GLU A 309 21.33 -3.31 26.24
C GLU A 309 19.86 -3.16 25.76
N LEU A 310 19.58 -3.43 24.45
CA LEU A 310 18.24 -3.34 23.87
C LEU A 310 17.23 -4.25 24.57
N ARG A 311 17.62 -5.45 24.97
CA ARG A 311 16.72 -6.40 25.64
C ARG A 311 16.12 -5.85 26.94
N HIS A 312 16.79 -4.90 27.59
CA HIS A 312 16.35 -4.32 28.87
C HIS A 312 15.83 -2.90 28.74
N SER A 313 16.23 -2.15 27.70
CA SER A 313 16.00 -0.72 27.58
C SER A 313 14.97 -0.33 26.49
N LEU A 314 14.49 -1.30 25.69
CA LEU A 314 13.65 -1.03 24.51
C LEU A 314 12.40 -0.21 24.84
N ASN A 315 11.67 -0.58 25.89
CA ASN A 315 10.44 0.13 26.27
C ASN A 315 10.72 1.56 26.71
N GLY A 316 11.78 1.76 27.51
CA GLY A 316 12.19 3.10 27.91
C GLY A 316 12.63 3.98 26.76
N LEU A 317 13.36 3.40 25.78
CA LEU A 317 13.75 4.09 24.56
C LEU A 317 12.52 4.49 23.71
N LEU A 318 11.57 3.59 23.56
CA LEU A 318 10.34 3.87 22.82
C LEU A 318 9.51 4.99 23.49
N ASP A 319 9.41 4.98 24.82
CA ASP A 319 8.69 6.02 25.53
C ASP A 319 9.42 7.38 25.44
N GLU A 320 10.75 7.39 25.51
CA GLU A 320 11.58 8.59 25.29
C GLU A 320 11.35 9.18 23.88
N LEU A 321 11.34 8.34 22.84
CA LEU A 321 11.07 8.76 21.47
C LEU A 321 9.66 9.33 21.30
N ARG A 322 8.67 8.79 22.00
CA ARG A 322 7.29 9.30 21.99
C ARG A 322 7.16 10.65 22.67
N GLU A 323 7.94 10.90 23.73
CA GLU A 323 7.94 12.16 24.46
C GLU A 323 8.55 13.32 23.67
N GLN A 324 9.44 13.03 22.70
CA GLN A 324 10.05 14.07 21.86
C GLN A 324 9.00 14.81 21.02
N GLY A 325 7.88 14.17 20.68
CA GLY A 325 6.81 14.78 19.89
C GLY A 325 7.23 15.15 18.47
N GLY A 326 6.50 16.06 17.85
CA GLY A 326 6.82 16.54 16.50
C GLY A 326 5.94 15.91 15.41
N ARG A 327 6.48 15.77 14.20
CA ARG A 327 5.74 15.20 13.06
C ARG A 327 5.90 13.70 12.91
N VAL A 328 6.90 13.10 13.56
CA VAL A 328 7.17 11.66 13.54
C VAL A 328 6.75 11.07 14.89
N TRP A 329 5.86 10.09 14.85
CA TRP A 329 5.31 9.39 16.01
C TRP A 329 5.70 7.93 15.97
N TRP A 330 6.32 7.44 17.04
CA TRP A 330 6.80 6.08 17.13
C TRP A 330 5.71 5.14 17.67
N ASP A 331 5.17 4.29 16.79
CA ASP A 331 4.17 3.28 17.17
C ASP A 331 4.85 2.08 17.86
N LYS A 332 5.90 1.53 17.24
CA LYS A 332 6.56 0.33 17.70
C LYS A 332 8.03 0.29 17.31
N LEU A 333 8.86 -0.18 18.24
CA LEU A 333 10.19 -0.72 17.97
C LEU A 333 10.15 -2.25 18.12
N THR A 334 10.74 -2.96 17.18
CA THR A 334 10.90 -4.43 17.22
C THR A 334 12.39 -4.73 17.21
N VAL A 335 12.84 -5.66 18.05
CA VAL A 335 14.23 -6.12 18.08
C VAL A 335 14.34 -7.43 17.33
N ALA A 336 15.07 -7.41 16.22
CA ALA A 336 15.51 -8.56 15.43
C ALA A 336 17.04 -8.54 15.30
N THR A 337 17.72 -8.07 16.35
CA THR A 337 19.18 -7.96 16.40
C THR A 337 19.80 -9.19 17.02
N ALA A 338 21.09 -9.40 16.79
CA ALA A 338 21.89 -10.42 17.44
C ALA A 338 23.19 -9.84 18.04
N ALA A 339 23.82 -10.60 18.94
CA ALA A 339 25.11 -10.22 19.52
C ALA A 339 26.22 -10.29 18.46
N PRO A 340 27.27 -9.45 18.57
CA PRO A 340 28.45 -9.59 17.74
C PRO A 340 29.08 -10.97 17.88
N ILE A 341 29.55 -11.56 16.81
CA ILE A 341 30.30 -12.81 16.82
C ILE A 341 31.80 -12.50 16.94
N ASP A 342 32.41 -12.89 18.03
CA ASP A 342 33.88 -12.84 18.21
C ASP A 342 34.52 -14.09 17.58
N ARG A 343 34.71 -14.05 16.25
CA ARG A 343 35.31 -15.15 15.49
C ARG A 343 36.70 -15.54 16.02
N GLU A 344 37.48 -14.57 16.50
CA GLU A 344 38.82 -14.88 17.05
C GLU A 344 38.74 -15.61 18.37
N ALA A 345 37.81 -15.22 19.24
CA ALA A 345 37.59 -15.94 20.48
C ALA A 345 37.12 -17.38 20.23
N ILE A 346 36.20 -17.58 19.28
CA ILE A 346 35.73 -18.91 18.88
C ILE A 346 36.89 -19.76 18.34
N ARG A 347 37.70 -19.24 17.40
CA ARG A 347 38.86 -19.98 16.86
C ARG A 347 39.84 -20.43 17.94
N ARG A 348 40.03 -19.63 19.01
CA ARG A 348 40.94 -19.96 20.12
C ARG A 348 40.47 -21.11 20.99
N ARG A 349 39.18 -21.46 20.97
CA ARG A 349 38.61 -22.52 21.80
C ARG A 349 38.98 -23.93 21.31
N GLY A 350 39.17 -24.11 19.99
CA GLY A 350 39.50 -25.40 19.42
C GLY A 350 38.38 -26.44 19.57
N ASP A 351 37.13 -26.00 19.64
CA ASP A 351 35.92 -26.81 19.72
C ASP A 351 35.24 -26.93 18.35
N PHE A 352 34.05 -27.56 18.31
CA PHE A 352 33.30 -27.75 17.07
C PHE A 352 32.98 -26.42 16.38
N ALA A 353 32.71 -25.33 17.13
CA ALA A 353 32.46 -24.03 16.54
C ALA A 353 33.70 -23.44 15.84
N ALA A 354 34.90 -23.72 16.42
CA ALA A 354 36.18 -23.35 15.80
C ALA A 354 36.43 -24.12 14.49
N ASP A 355 36.16 -25.44 14.49
CA ASP A 355 36.27 -26.27 13.29
C ASP A 355 35.26 -25.84 12.20
N PHE A 356 34.04 -25.52 12.59
CA PHE A 356 33.01 -24.98 11.69
C PHE A 356 33.46 -23.65 11.05
N LEU A 357 34.02 -22.72 11.83
CA LEU A 357 34.53 -21.46 11.31
C LEU A 357 35.69 -21.68 10.32
N ALA A 358 36.58 -22.62 10.57
CA ALA A 358 37.68 -22.92 9.69
C ALA A 358 37.15 -23.43 8.29
N GLU A 359 36.11 -24.26 8.34
CA GLU A 359 35.50 -24.74 7.08
C GLU A 359 34.73 -23.64 6.36
N ALA A 360 34.01 -22.75 7.10
CA ALA A 360 33.36 -21.59 6.50
C ALA A 360 34.38 -20.63 5.84
N ASP A 361 35.56 -20.44 6.44
CA ASP A 361 36.65 -19.67 5.84
C ASP A 361 37.16 -20.32 4.54
N ASN A 362 37.31 -21.64 4.51
CA ASN A 362 37.68 -22.35 3.28
C ASN A 362 36.66 -22.12 2.15
N VAL A 363 35.37 -22.14 2.46
CA VAL A 363 34.31 -21.87 1.48
C VAL A 363 34.35 -20.41 1.00
N ARG A 364 34.66 -19.46 1.89
CA ARG A 364 34.82 -18.04 1.53
C ARG A 364 36.00 -17.76 0.60
N GLU A 365 37.08 -18.51 0.73
CA GLU A 365 38.27 -18.39 -0.11
C GLU A 365 38.09 -18.99 -1.52
N MET A 366 36.99 -19.72 -1.76
CA MET A 366 36.65 -20.23 -3.10
C MET A 366 36.46 -19.08 -4.09
N ASP A 367 36.84 -19.30 -5.34
CA ASP A 367 36.46 -18.39 -6.42
C ASP A 367 34.94 -18.46 -6.67
N ASP A 368 34.43 -17.48 -7.39
CA ASP A 368 32.99 -17.30 -7.59
C ASP A 368 32.34 -18.51 -8.29
N ASP A 369 33.05 -19.13 -9.25
CA ASP A 369 32.55 -20.29 -10.00
C ASP A 369 32.47 -21.52 -9.08
N ALA A 370 33.50 -21.77 -8.27
CA ALA A 370 33.54 -22.86 -7.33
C ALA A 370 32.46 -22.69 -6.21
N LEU A 371 32.31 -21.48 -5.66
CA LEU A 371 31.28 -21.18 -4.66
C LEU A 371 29.87 -21.41 -5.22
N LEU A 372 29.59 -20.91 -6.41
CA LEU A 372 28.30 -21.11 -7.05
C LEU A 372 28.01 -22.59 -7.37
N ALA A 373 29.04 -23.37 -7.77
CA ALA A 373 28.90 -24.78 -8.01
C ALA A 373 28.55 -25.54 -6.71
N GLU A 374 29.25 -25.24 -5.61
CA GLU A 374 29.02 -25.85 -4.30
C GLU A 374 27.61 -25.55 -3.78
N LEU A 375 27.19 -24.26 -3.77
CA LEU A 375 25.86 -23.87 -3.31
C LEU A 375 24.73 -24.44 -4.18
N ARG A 376 24.94 -24.54 -5.48
CA ARG A 376 23.96 -25.18 -6.37
C ARG A 376 23.84 -26.68 -6.10
N ALA A 377 24.95 -27.36 -5.79
CA ALA A 377 24.93 -28.77 -5.42
C ALA A 377 24.15 -29.01 -4.12
N TRP A 378 24.24 -28.10 -3.14
CA TRP A 378 23.50 -28.18 -1.90
C TRP A 378 22.03 -27.78 -2.05
N ALA A 379 21.74 -26.73 -2.83
CA ALA A 379 20.41 -26.21 -3.06
C ALA A 379 19.63 -26.94 -4.15
N GLU A 380 20.17 -28.04 -4.74
CA GLU A 380 19.47 -28.79 -5.79
C GLU A 380 18.11 -29.28 -5.27
N PRO A 381 16.98 -28.62 -5.63
CA PRO A 381 15.67 -29.08 -5.23
C PRO A 381 15.43 -30.45 -5.86
N ARG A 382 14.87 -31.37 -5.09
CA ARG A 382 14.57 -32.73 -5.54
C ARG A 382 13.50 -32.78 -6.62
N ASP A 383 12.85 -31.67 -6.91
CA ASP A 383 11.83 -31.58 -7.96
C ASP A 383 12.08 -30.43 -8.96
N ARG A 384 11.60 -30.61 -10.17
CA ARG A 384 11.80 -29.70 -11.30
C ARG A 384 11.09 -28.35 -11.12
N ARG A 385 9.95 -28.33 -10.44
CA ARG A 385 9.16 -27.10 -10.21
C ARG A 385 9.88 -26.13 -9.29
N THR A 386 10.50 -26.63 -8.25
CA THR A 386 11.26 -25.79 -7.29
C THR A 386 12.51 -25.22 -7.96
N ARG A 387 13.14 -25.93 -8.91
CA ARG A 387 14.26 -25.39 -9.71
C ARG A 387 13.88 -24.20 -10.59
N GLU A 388 12.67 -24.21 -11.15
CA GLU A 388 12.19 -23.13 -12.03
C GLU A 388 11.80 -21.87 -11.23
N LEU A 389 11.59 -21.99 -9.92
CA LEU A 389 11.22 -20.91 -8.99
C LEU A 389 12.42 -20.26 -8.29
N LEU A 390 13.61 -20.90 -8.30
CA LEU A 390 14.82 -20.31 -7.72
C LEU A 390 15.35 -19.21 -8.63
N PRO A 391 15.57 -17.99 -8.14
CA PRO A 391 16.22 -16.94 -8.90
C PRO A 391 17.62 -17.40 -9.35
N ALA A 392 18.13 -16.83 -10.43
CA ALA A 392 19.49 -17.09 -10.88
C ALA A 392 20.45 -16.60 -9.77
N LEU A 393 21.12 -17.55 -9.12
CA LEU A 393 22.07 -17.26 -8.05
C LEU A 393 23.33 -16.69 -8.67
N ASP A 394 23.70 -15.47 -8.28
CA ASP A 394 24.98 -14.83 -8.59
C ASP A 394 25.96 -14.93 -7.41
N ALA A 395 27.21 -14.56 -7.62
CA ALA A 395 28.26 -14.70 -6.61
C ALA A 395 28.05 -13.76 -5.40
N GLU A 396 27.47 -12.60 -5.60
CA GLU A 396 27.16 -11.64 -4.53
C GLU A 396 26.09 -12.21 -3.61
N THR A 397 25.00 -12.69 -4.17
CA THR A 397 23.91 -13.37 -3.45
C THR A 397 24.42 -14.64 -2.75
N ALA A 398 25.29 -15.40 -3.42
CA ALA A 398 25.88 -16.60 -2.84
C ALA A 398 26.72 -16.30 -1.59
N ARG A 399 27.51 -15.25 -1.61
CA ARG A 399 28.31 -14.82 -0.45
C ARG A 399 27.44 -14.30 0.70
N ALA A 400 26.39 -13.54 0.39
CA ALA A 400 25.43 -13.09 1.39
C ALA A 400 24.73 -14.28 2.10
N ILE A 401 24.30 -15.30 1.33
CA ILE A 401 23.71 -16.52 1.89
C ILE A 401 24.69 -17.25 2.79
N LEU A 402 25.97 -17.33 2.40
CA LEU A 402 27.00 -17.95 3.23
C LEU A 402 27.22 -17.22 4.54
N ASP A 403 27.25 -15.88 4.50
CA ASP A 403 27.40 -15.06 5.71
C ASP A 403 26.22 -15.22 6.66
N ASP A 404 25.00 -15.24 6.14
CA ASP A 404 23.79 -15.46 6.92
C ASP A 404 23.74 -16.87 7.52
N ALA A 405 24.08 -17.89 6.72
CA ALA A 405 24.09 -19.28 7.17
C ALA A 405 25.16 -19.53 8.26
N GLU A 406 26.34 -18.93 8.11
CA GLU A 406 27.39 -19.01 9.13
C GLU A 406 26.91 -18.35 10.44
N ALA A 407 26.36 -17.15 10.33
CA ALA A 407 25.86 -16.41 11.49
C ALA A 407 24.76 -17.19 12.22
N GLU A 408 23.80 -17.78 11.49
CA GLU A 408 22.75 -18.62 12.09
C GLU A 408 23.31 -19.90 12.75
N ALA A 409 24.26 -20.55 12.09
CA ALA A 409 24.89 -21.75 12.64
C ALA A 409 25.65 -21.46 13.94
N LEU A 410 26.41 -20.36 13.98
CA LEU A 410 27.14 -19.93 15.19
C LEU A 410 26.18 -19.54 16.31
N ASP A 411 25.09 -18.87 16.04
CA ASP A 411 24.07 -18.56 17.04
C ASP A 411 23.48 -19.83 17.67
N ARG A 412 23.22 -20.84 16.87
CA ARG A 412 22.75 -22.16 17.38
C ARG A 412 23.80 -22.89 18.17
N LEU A 413 25.09 -22.77 17.82
CA LEU A 413 26.20 -23.40 18.54
C LEU A 413 26.55 -22.67 19.85
N GLU A 414 26.45 -21.33 19.85
CA GLU A 414 26.79 -20.49 20.99
C GLU A 414 25.59 -20.24 21.92
N GLY A 415 24.40 -20.23 21.41
CA GLY A 415 23.14 -19.94 22.08
C GLY A 415 22.41 -21.17 22.62
N GLY A 416 23.11 -22.27 22.84
CA GLY A 416 22.50 -23.51 23.34
C GLY A 416 21.75 -23.33 24.64
N GLU A 417 20.51 -22.83 24.58
CA GLU A 417 19.34 -23.06 25.43
C GLU A 417 18.05 -22.77 24.64
#